data_a1aea84e2aca6a7fb8a8c4293badfff5
#
_entry.id   a1aea84e2aca6a7fb8a8c4293badfff5
#
_cell.length_a   1.000
_cell.length_b   1.000
_cell.length_c   1.000
_cell.angle_alpha   90.00
_cell.angle_beta   90.00
_cell.angle_gamma   90.00
#
_symmetry.space_group_name_H-M   'P 1'
#
loop_
_entity.id
_entity.type
_entity.pdbx_description
1 polymer ?
#
loop_
_entity_poly.entity_id
_entity_poly.type
_entity_poly.pdbx_seq_one_letter_code
_entity_poly.pdbx_strand_id
1 'polypeptide(L)'
;MDSILRILTKEEKEFIKHHDIDPSEIFDGRGEIVRVYHDKAKELGCRFVLANPCPYGHRLKDRTGHCIVCRPFGIAIRKRENGTGVVYVAVNGKYTKVGMIENNIKNIDEAINKREYRLNDEGGYGGRAGWTTVKTWQLEKNAGKVEREAQNLLEDYRIEKDYIHSGELHSAKELFECSIQIAVNAVKKAMELYK
;
A
#
# COMPACT_ATOMS: atom_id res chain seq x y z
N MET A 1 12.91 21.12 -11.25
CA MET A 1 11.68 20.32 -11.29
C MET A 1 10.91 20.38 -12.63
N ASP A 2 11.19 21.35 -13.52
CA ASP A 2 10.42 21.51 -14.78
C ASP A 2 10.85 20.63 -15.96
N SER A 3 11.84 19.76 -15.82
CA SER A 3 12.40 19.05 -16.98
C SER A 3 11.47 17.95 -17.53
N ILE A 4 10.83 17.18 -16.65
CA ILE A 4 9.98 16.06 -17.07
C ILE A 4 8.72 16.54 -17.82
N LEU A 5 8.08 17.61 -17.36
CA LEU A 5 6.89 18.18 -18.00
C LEU A 5 7.14 18.65 -19.44
N ARG A 6 8.39 19.04 -19.76
CA ARG A 6 8.74 19.51 -21.12
C ARG A 6 8.78 18.39 -22.17
N ILE A 7 8.98 17.15 -21.72
CA ILE A 7 9.15 15.99 -22.58
C ILE A 7 7.92 15.06 -22.61
N LEU A 8 6.94 15.29 -21.73
CA LEU A 8 5.65 14.62 -21.77
C LEU A 8 4.77 15.16 -22.88
N THR A 9 4.05 14.26 -23.59
CA THR A 9 3.02 14.66 -24.53
C THR A 9 1.82 15.29 -23.85
N LYS A 10 0.89 15.85 -24.62
CA LYS A 10 -0.35 16.41 -24.09
C LYS A 10 -1.18 15.34 -23.37
N GLU A 11 -1.32 14.18 -23.99
CA GLU A 11 -2.06 13.03 -23.48
C GLU A 11 -1.44 12.50 -22.17
N GLU A 12 -0.11 12.45 -22.10
CA GLU A 12 0.60 12.04 -20.87
C GLU A 12 0.43 13.04 -19.74
N LYS A 13 0.43 14.35 -20.04
CA LYS A 13 0.13 15.39 -19.04
C LYS A 13 -1.31 15.30 -18.54
N GLU A 14 -2.27 15.06 -19.42
CA GLU A 14 -3.66 14.86 -19.04
C GLU A 14 -3.82 13.59 -18.18
N PHE A 15 -3.13 12.50 -18.55
CA PHE A 15 -3.15 11.24 -17.80
C PHE A 15 -2.59 11.43 -16.38
N ILE A 16 -1.40 12.02 -16.21
CA ILE A 16 -0.82 12.22 -14.87
C ILE A 16 -1.69 13.14 -14.01
N LYS A 17 -2.27 14.19 -14.62
CA LYS A 17 -3.21 15.09 -13.93
C LYS A 17 -4.48 14.35 -13.48
N HIS A 18 -5.08 13.54 -14.37
CA HIS A 18 -6.29 12.74 -14.05
C HIS A 18 -6.06 11.75 -12.90
N HIS A 19 -4.85 11.20 -12.82
CA HIS A 19 -4.48 10.24 -11.79
C HIS A 19 -3.76 10.86 -10.58
N ASP A 20 -3.67 12.19 -10.54
CA ASP A 20 -3.03 12.94 -9.45
C ASP A 20 -1.56 12.50 -9.21
N ILE A 21 -0.84 12.23 -10.30
CA ILE A 21 0.57 11.83 -10.27
C ILE A 21 1.43 13.10 -10.30
N ASP A 22 2.24 13.30 -9.24
CA ASP A 22 3.19 14.40 -9.21
C ASP A 22 4.31 14.16 -10.24
N PRO A 23 4.63 15.15 -11.11
CA PRO A 23 5.74 15.03 -12.05
C PRO A 23 7.08 14.65 -11.40
N SER A 24 7.32 15.01 -10.15
CA SER A 24 8.51 14.62 -9.38
C SER A 24 8.59 13.12 -9.08
N GLU A 25 7.47 12.40 -9.18
CA GLU A 25 7.42 10.93 -9.04
C GLU A 25 7.86 10.21 -10.34
N ILE A 26 8.15 10.93 -11.41
CA ILE A 26 8.46 10.36 -12.73
C ILE A 26 9.95 10.56 -13.05
N PHE A 27 10.67 9.46 -13.21
CA PHE A 27 12.04 9.43 -13.69
C PHE A 27 12.10 9.42 -15.22
N ASP A 28 13.00 10.18 -15.83
CA ASP A 28 13.27 10.09 -17.27
C ASP A 28 14.25 8.94 -17.54
N GLY A 29 13.70 7.80 -17.91
CA GLY A 29 14.43 6.58 -18.26
C GLY A 29 14.39 6.26 -19.75
N ARG A 30 14.17 7.25 -20.62
CA ARG A 30 14.16 7.04 -22.07
C ARG A 30 15.52 6.56 -22.56
N GLY A 31 15.49 5.53 -23.41
CA GLY A 31 16.71 4.90 -23.93
C GLY A 31 17.39 3.93 -22.96
N GLU A 32 16.94 3.83 -21.73
CA GLU A 32 17.49 2.89 -20.77
C GLU A 32 16.68 1.57 -20.74
N ILE A 33 17.36 0.49 -20.40
CA ILE A 33 16.70 -0.82 -20.16
C ILE A 33 16.10 -0.85 -18.75
N VAL A 34 15.09 -1.70 -18.55
CA VAL A 34 14.33 -1.80 -17.28
C VAL A 34 15.22 -1.92 -16.05
N ARG A 35 16.24 -2.79 -16.09
CA ARG A 35 17.14 -3.00 -14.96
C ARG A 35 17.84 -1.71 -14.53
N VAL A 36 18.27 -0.88 -15.48
CA VAL A 36 19.01 0.35 -15.20
C VAL A 36 18.09 1.43 -14.63
N TYR A 37 16.96 1.69 -15.28
CA TYR A 37 16.08 2.74 -14.79
C TYR A 37 15.34 2.34 -13.50
N HIS A 38 15.13 1.04 -13.25
CA HIS A 38 14.54 0.55 -12.00
C HIS A 38 15.34 1.00 -10.78
N ASP A 39 16.65 0.77 -10.80
CA ASP A 39 17.53 1.08 -9.67
C ASP A 39 17.66 2.60 -9.48
N LYS A 40 17.86 3.36 -10.56
CA LYS A 40 17.93 4.83 -10.54
C LYS A 40 16.62 5.46 -10.03
N ALA A 41 15.48 5.02 -10.54
CA ALA A 41 14.18 5.52 -10.10
C ALA A 41 13.92 5.20 -8.62
N LYS A 42 14.34 4.02 -8.15
CA LYS A 42 14.24 3.62 -6.75
C LYS A 42 15.10 4.51 -5.84
N GLU A 43 16.34 4.77 -6.22
CA GLU A 43 17.28 5.63 -5.49
C GLU A 43 16.76 7.07 -5.38
N LEU A 44 16.19 7.60 -6.46
CA LEU A 44 15.60 8.94 -6.52
C LEU A 44 14.19 9.02 -5.90
N GLY A 45 13.65 7.93 -5.39
CA GLY A 45 12.30 7.90 -4.83
C GLY A 45 11.18 8.01 -5.87
N CYS A 46 11.51 8.01 -7.18
CA CYS A 46 10.53 8.06 -8.24
C CYS A 46 9.76 6.74 -8.33
N ARG A 47 8.44 6.81 -8.47
CA ARG A 47 7.57 5.63 -8.54
C ARG A 47 7.31 5.21 -9.98
N PHE A 48 7.30 6.17 -10.89
CA PHE A 48 7.02 5.98 -12.31
C PHE A 48 8.23 6.33 -13.16
N VAL A 49 8.22 5.86 -14.39
CA VAL A 49 9.31 6.06 -15.35
C VAL A 49 8.72 6.44 -16.72
N LEU A 50 9.24 7.49 -17.34
CA LEU A 50 9.04 7.75 -18.75
C LEU A 50 10.09 6.95 -19.53
N ALA A 51 9.68 5.90 -20.24
CA ALA A 51 10.58 4.95 -20.92
C ALA A 51 10.13 4.67 -22.36
N ASN A 52 10.79 3.73 -23.03
CA ASN A 52 10.41 3.32 -24.38
C ASN A 52 8.93 2.88 -24.44
N PRO A 53 8.22 3.17 -25.54
CA PRO A 53 6.79 2.92 -25.65
C PRO A 53 6.45 1.41 -25.51
N CYS A 54 5.28 1.11 -24.96
CA CYS A 54 4.71 -0.22 -25.00
C CYS A 54 4.12 -0.48 -26.42
N PRO A 55 3.63 -1.69 -26.74
CA PRO A 55 3.03 -2.00 -28.05
C PRO A 55 1.87 -1.07 -28.45
N TYR A 56 1.25 -0.38 -27.50
CA TYR A 56 0.15 0.58 -27.73
C TYR A 56 0.65 2.03 -27.76
N GLY A 57 1.96 2.27 -27.77
CA GLY A 57 2.55 3.61 -27.87
C GLY A 57 2.68 4.36 -26.54
N HIS A 58 2.25 3.84 -25.40
CA HIS A 58 2.32 4.52 -24.11
C HIS A 58 3.73 4.42 -23.51
N ARG A 59 4.27 5.54 -23.01
CA ARG A 59 5.64 5.62 -22.47
C ARG A 59 5.69 5.62 -20.93
N LEU A 60 4.58 5.92 -20.25
CA LEU A 60 4.53 5.92 -18.78
C LEU A 60 4.46 4.49 -18.24
N LYS A 61 5.42 4.15 -17.39
CA LYS A 61 5.60 2.82 -16.82
C LYS A 61 5.81 2.89 -15.30
N ASP A 62 5.59 1.77 -14.62
CA ASP A 62 6.12 1.58 -13.28
C ASP A 62 7.63 1.24 -13.34
N ARG A 63 8.28 1.17 -12.18
CA ARG A 63 9.72 0.85 -12.09
C ARG A 63 10.05 -0.55 -12.63
N THR A 64 9.10 -1.47 -12.66
CA THR A 64 9.28 -2.84 -13.14
C THR A 64 9.03 -2.98 -14.64
N GLY A 65 8.69 -1.87 -15.32
CA GLY A 65 8.54 -1.82 -16.78
C GLY A 65 7.12 -2.02 -17.28
N HIS A 66 6.14 -2.22 -16.40
CA HIS A 66 4.74 -2.36 -16.81
C HIS A 66 4.15 -1.00 -17.19
N CYS A 67 3.43 -0.95 -18.31
CA CYS A 67 2.73 0.24 -18.74
C CYS A 67 1.57 0.57 -17.78
N ILE A 68 1.63 1.73 -17.13
CA ILE A 68 0.60 2.16 -16.17
C ILE A 68 -0.68 2.67 -16.83
N VAL A 69 -0.63 2.96 -18.13
CA VAL A 69 -1.82 3.31 -18.93
C VAL A 69 -2.62 2.06 -19.28
N CYS A 70 -1.94 1.00 -19.75
CA CYS A 70 -2.60 -0.27 -20.08
C CYS A 70 -3.00 -1.07 -18.83
N ARG A 71 -2.25 -0.94 -17.74
CA ARG A 71 -2.45 -1.67 -16.48
C ARG A 71 -2.30 -0.70 -15.29
N PRO A 72 -3.35 -0.03 -14.87
CA PRO A 72 -3.28 1.03 -13.84
C PRO A 72 -3.12 0.49 -12.39
N PHE A 73 -2.74 -0.77 -12.22
CA PHE A 73 -2.59 -1.41 -10.91
C PHE A 73 -1.61 -0.65 -10.00
N GLY A 74 -0.46 -0.19 -10.54
CA GLY A 74 0.51 0.62 -9.80
C GLY A 74 -0.06 1.96 -9.30
N ILE A 75 -1.01 2.53 -10.07
CA ILE A 75 -1.73 3.75 -9.67
C ILE A 75 -2.69 3.45 -8.53
N ALA A 76 -3.42 2.34 -8.58
CA ALA A 76 -4.32 1.93 -7.51
C ALA A 76 -3.57 1.70 -6.19
N ILE A 77 -2.41 1.03 -6.25
CA ILE A 77 -1.53 0.87 -5.08
C ILE A 77 -1.10 2.24 -4.53
N ARG A 78 -0.64 3.16 -5.40
CA ARG A 78 -0.23 4.51 -4.99
C ARG A 78 -1.38 5.27 -4.32
N LYS A 79 -2.58 5.23 -4.90
CA LYS A 79 -3.77 5.87 -4.32
C LYS A 79 -4.08 5.29 -2.94
N ARG A 80 -4.04 3.96 -2.80
CA ARG A 80 -4.22 3.29 -1.51
C ARG A 80 -3.16 3.73 -0.49
N GLU A 81 -1.89 3.77 -0.88
CA GLU A 81 -0.78 4.14 0.01
C GLU A 81 -0.84 5.60 0.47
N ASN A 82 -1.15 6.53 -0.45
CA ASN A 82 -1.20 7.97 -0.17
C ASN A 82 -2.57 8.45 0.35
N GLY A 83 -3.59 7.62 0.19
CA GLY A 83 -4.97 7.97 0.48
C GLY A 83 -5.28 8.14 1.96
N THR A 84 -6.52 8.60 2.19
CA THR A 84 -7.15 8.62 3.52
C THR A 84 -7.51 7.20 3.96
N GLY A 85 -7.54 6.96 5.24
CA GLY A 85 -7.94 5.66 5.77
C GLY A 85 -7.90 5.58 7.28
N VAL A 86 -8.33 4.43 7.78
CA VAL A 86 -8.24 4.09 9.21
C VAL A 86 -7.23 2.96 9.36
N VAL A 87 -6.10 3.25 9.98
CA VAL A 87 -5.15 2.21 10.41
C VAL A 87 -5.64 1.64 11.72
N TYR A 88 -5.61 0.32 11.86
CA TYR A 88 -6.08 -0.36 13.07
C TYR A 88 -5.10 -1.42 13.56
N VAL A 89 -5.16 -1.69 14.86
CA VAL A 89 -4.53 -2.85 15.50
C VAL A 89 -5.64 -3.75 15.98
N ALA A 90 -5.64 -5.01 15.53
CA ALA A 90 -6.50 -6.08 16.02
C ALA A 90 -5.68 -7.13 16.75
N VAL A 91 -6.30 -7.84 17.70
CA VAL A 91 -5.66 -8.84 18.55
C VAL A 91 -6.46 -10.13 18.62
N ASN A 92 -5.74 -11.24 18.78
CA ASN A 92 -6.28 -12.55 19.09
C ASN A 92 -5.30 -13.31 19.99
N GLY A 93 -5.54 -13.31 21.30
CA GLY A 93 -4.60 -13.86 22.28
C GLY A 93 -3.25 -13.15 22.23
N LYS A 94 -2.18 -13.89 21.95
CA LYS A 94 -0.81 -13.36 21.83
C LYS A 94 -0.50 -12.77 20.45
N TYR A 95 -1.43 -12.85 19.51
CA TYR A 95 -1.24 -12.41 18.14
C TYR A 95 -1.84 -11.03 17.91
N THR A 96 -1.15 -10.23 17.10
CA THR A 96 -1.61 -8.92 16.65
C THR A 96 -1.62 -8.87 15.14
N LYS A 97 -2.44 -7.98 14.60
CA LYS A 97 -2.50 -7.62 13.20
C LYS A 97 -2.57 -6.11 13.08
N VAL A 98 -1.74 -5.53 12.20
CA VAL A 98 -1.88 -4.16 11.74
C VAL A 98 -2.50 -4.18 10.35
N GLY A 99 -3.54 -3.40 10.15
CA GLY A 99 -4.23 -3.30 8.87
C GLY A 99 -4.80 -1.91 8.63
N MET A 100 -5.31 -1.69 7.42
CA MET A 100 -5.94 -0.44 7.00
C MET A 100 -7.31 -0.71 6.40
N ILE A 101 -8.22 0.23 6.62
CA ILE A 101 -9.52 0.35 5.95
C ILE A 101 -9.45 1.63 5.11
N GLU A 102 -9.67 1.50 3.79
CA GLU A 102 -9.71 2.65 2.88
C GLU A 102 -10.92 3.53 3.18
N ASN A 103 -10.71 4.84 3.18
CA ASN A 103 -11.76 5.78 3.57
C ASN A 103 -12.64 6.18 2.37
N ASN A 104 -13.77 5.48 2.22
CA ASN A 104 -15.00 6.04 1.66
C ASN A 104 -16.14 5.88 2.69
N ILE A 105 -15.83 6.00 3.98
CA ILE A 105 -16.67 5.52 5.07
C ILE A 105 -17.36 6.71 5.72
N LYS A 106 -18.66 6.73 5.59
CA LYS A 106 -19.53 7.68 6.32
C LYS A 106 -19.56 7.41 7.83
N ASN A 107 -19.24 6.18 8.24
CA ASN A 107 -19.25 5.76 9.65
C ASN A 107 -18.06 4.82 9.91
N ILE A 108 -17.10 5.28 10.71
CA ILE A 108 -15.88 4.55 11.04
C ILE A 108 -16.19 3.30 11.85
N ASP A 109 -17.12 3.38 12.80
CA ASP A 109 -17.46 2.26 13.67
C ASP A 109 -18.08 1.12 12.87
N GLU A 110 -18.95 1.44 11.91
CA GLU A 110 -19.51 0.43 11.00
C GLU A 110 -18.44 -0.25 10.16
N ALA A 111 -17.45 0.49 9.69
CA ALA A 111 -16.36 -0.06 8.90
C ALA A 111 -15.43 -0.94 9.72
N ILE A 112 -15.16 -0.56 10.96
CA ILE A 112 -14.39 -1.37 11.90
C ILE A 112 -15.15 -2.67 12.20
N ASN A 113 -16.44 -2.59 12.52
CA ASN A 113 -17.28 -3.76 12.77
C ASN A 113 -17.30 -4.71 11.57
N LYS A 114 -17.43 -4.17 10.34
CA LYS A 114 -17.38 -4.97 9.12
C LYS A 114 -16.00 -5.60 8.89
N ARG A 115 -14.92 -4.89 9.23
CA ARG A 115 -13.55 -5.44 9.15
C ARG A 115 -13.36 -6.55 10.18
N GLU A 116 -13.80 -6.34 11.40
CA GLU A 116 -13.72 -7.32 12.49
C GLU A 116 -14.54 -8.59 12.17
N TYR A 117 -15.73 -8.42 11.62
CA TYR A 117 -16.51 -9.52 11.08
C TYR A 117 -15.70 -10.35 10.07
N ARG A 118 -15.08 -9.70 9.07
CA ARG A 118 -14.25 -10.38 8.06
C ARG A 118 -13.01 -11.05 8.62
N LEU A 119 -12.43 -10.51 9.70
CA LEU A 119 -11.30 -11.15 10.38
C LEU A 119 -11.70 -12.43 11.11
N ASN A 120 -12.98 -12.57 11.43
CA ASN A 120 -13.53 -13.71 12.19
C ASN A 120 -14.31 -14.70 11.34
N ASP A 121 -14.61 -14.33 10.09
CA ASP A 121 -15.40 -15.14 9.17
C ASP A 121 -14.66 -16.42 8.76
N GLU A 122 -15.41 -17.52 8.55
CA GLU A 122 -14.93 -18.80 8.03
C GLU A 122 -13.65 -19.36 8.72
N GLY A 123 -13.61 -19.34 10.04
CA GLY A 123 -12.47 -19.83 10.83
C GLY A 123 -11.43 -18.76 11.15
N GLY A 124 -11.61 -17.58 10.59
CA GLY A 124 -10.88 -16.37 10.94
C GLY A 124 -9.49 -16.25 10.31
N TYR A 125 -8.98 -15.03 10.35
CA TYR A 125 -7.67 -14.70 9.80
C TYR A 125 -6.54 -15.48 10.49
N GLY A 126 -5.67 -16.10 9.69
CA GLY A 126 -4.61 -16.98 10.18
C GLY A 126 -5.16 -18.26 10.84
N GLY A 127 -6.39 -18.70 10.48
CA GLY A 127 -7.07 -19.86 11.04
C GLY A 127 -7.45 -19.66 12.51
N ARG A 128 -7.84 -18.44 12.89
CA ARG A 128 -8.22 -18.05 14.26
C ARG A 128 -9.39 -17.09 14.25
N ALA A 129 -10.51 -17.50 14.82
CA ALA A 129 -11.63 -16.62 15.13
C ALA A 129 -11.40 -15.95 16.52
N GLY A 130 -12.10 -14.84 16.76
CA GLY A 130 -11.99 -14.07 18.01
C GLY A 130 -11.04 -12.88 17.92
N TRP A 131 -10.81 -12.36 16.72
CA TRP A 131 -10.13 -11.09 16.51
C TRP A 131 -10.97 -9.92 16.97
N THR A 132 -10.36 -9.01 17.72
CA THR A 132 -10.99 -7.77 18.19
C THR A 132 -10.08 -6.58 17.89
N THR A 133 -10.66 -5.51 17.36
CA THR A 133 -9.94 -4.26 17.10
C THR A 133 -9.78 -3.49 18.41
N VAL A 134 -8.54 -3.24 18.81
CA VAL A 134 -8.22 -2.60 20.10
C VAL A 134 -7.77 -1.15 19.98
N LYS A 135 -7.33 -0.73 18.80
CA LYS A 135 -6.90 0.65 18.56
C LYS A 135 -7.06 1.03 17.10
N THR A 136 -7.44 2.29 16.84
CA THR A 136 -7.61 2.87 15.51
C THR A 136 -7.03 4.26 15.43
N TRP A 137 -6.59 4.66 14.22
CA TRP A 137 -6.16 6.01 13.88
C TRP A 137 -6.75 6.39 12.53
N GLN A 138 -7.51 7.48 12.50
CA GLN A 138 -7.99 8.08 11.26
C GLN A 138 -6.91 8.97 10.68
N LEU A 139 -6.55 8.76 9.42
CA LEU A 139 -5.51 9.49 8.72
C LEU A 139 -6.07 10.10 7.45
N GLU A 140 -5.85 11.38 7.25
CA GLU A 140 -6.31 12.12 6.06
C GLU A 140 -5.42 11.88 4.83
N LYS A 141 -4.21 11.34 5.04
CA LYS A 141 -3.24 10.99 4.00
C LYS A 141 -2.31 9.88 4.47
N ASN A 142 -1.65 9.23 3.53
CA ASN A 142 -0.58 8.25 3.78
C ASN A 142 -0.98 7.03 4.63
N ALA A 143 -2.27 6.73 4.76
CA ALA A 143 -2.73 5.63 5.62
C ALA A 143 -2.11 4.28 5.25
N GLY A 144 -2.00 3.97 3.95
CA GLY A 144 -1.35 2.74 3.49
C GLY A 144 0.17 2.74 3.67
N LYS A 145 0.82 3.92 3.63
CA LYS A 145 2.26 4.01 3.98
C LYS A 145 2.49 3.74 5.45
N VAL A 146 1.65 4.31 6.32
CA VAL A 146 1.70 4.07 7.77
C VAL A 146 1.45 2.60 8.09
N GLU A 147 0.42 1.97 7.47
CA GLU A 147 0.16 0.54 7.61
C GLU A 147 1.40 -0.29 7.28
N ARG A 148 1.97 -0.09 6.08
CA ARG A 148 3.13 -0.84 5.60
C ARG A 148 4.36 -0.62 6.47
N GLU A 149 4.65 0.62 6.85
CA GLU A 149 5.81 0.92 7.70
C GLU A 149 5.65 0.32 9.11
N ALA A 150 4.45 0.36 9.68
CA ALA A 150 4.19 -0.30 10.95
C ALA A 150 4.40 -1.83 10.85
N GLN A 151 3.99 -2.44 9.74
CA GLN A 151 4.24 -3.86 9.48
C GLN A 151 5.74 -4.16 9.30
N ASN A 152 6.52 -3.27 8.64
CA ASN A 152 7.97 -3.39 8.54
C ASN A 152 8.66 -3.32 9.91
N LEU A 153 8.22 -2.40 10.77
CA LEU A 153 8.73 -2.27 12.14
C LEU A 153 8.40 -3.48 13.04
N LEU A 154 7.45 -4.31 12.61
CA LEU A 154 7.07 -5.55 13.28
C LEU A 154 7.65 -6.81 12.63
N GLU A 155 8.58 -6.68 11.68
CA GLU A 155 9.12 -7.80 10.91
C GLU A 155 9.69 -8.92 11.79
N ASP A 156 10.41 -8.57 12.86
CA ASP A 156 11.00 -9.54 13.82
C ASP A 156 9.94 -10.36 14.59
N TYR A 157 8.69 -9.90 14.59
CA TYR A 157 7.56 -10.57 15.23
C TYR A 157 6.65 -11.29 14.24
N ARG A 158 6.97 -11.24 12.94
CA ARG A 158 6.13 -11.81 11.88
C ARG A 158 6.08 -13.34 11.98
N ILE A 159 4.87 -13.87 11.83
CA ILE A 159 4.63 -15.29 11.71
C ILE A 159 3.95 -15.54 10.38
N GLU A 160 4.55 -16.39 9.57
CA GLU A 160 3.90 -16.92 8.38
C GLU A 160 3.05 -18.14 8.78
N LYS A 161 1.76 -18.07 8.45
CA LYS A 161 0.84 -19.15 8.75
C LYS A 161 -0.15 -19.35 7.61
N ASP A 162 -0.15 -20.55 7.07
CA ASP A 162 -1.16 -20.96 6.11
C ASP A 162 -2.46 -21.38 6.81
N TYR A 163 -3.57 -21.05 6.21
CA TYR A 163 -4.92 -21.37 6.71
C TYR A 163 -5.90 -21.51 5.54
N ILE A 164 -6.99 -22.23 5.78
CA ILE A 164 -8.07 -22.37 4.79
C ILE A 164 -9.12 -21.31 5.05
N HIS A 165 -9.53 -20.59 4.02
CA HIS A 165 -10.62 -19.64 4.03
C HIS A 165 -11.43 -19.82 2.73
N SER A 166 -12.74 -19.96 2.83
CA SER A 166 -13.63 -20.25 1.69
C SER A 166 -13.19 -21.47 0.85
N GLY A 167 -12.58 -22.48 1.50
CA GLY A 167 -12.10 -23.68 0.82
C GLY A 167 -10.77 -23.52 0.08
N GLU A 168 -10.15 -22.34 0.09
CA GLU A 168 -8.87 -22.04 -0.52
C GLU A 168 -7.74 -21.88 0.51
N LEU A 169 -6.53 -22.23 0.11
CA LEU A 169 -5.34 -22.06 0.94
C LEU A 169 -4.85 -20.61 0.85
N HIS A 170 -4.79 -19.92 1.98
CA HIS A 170 -4.29 -18.56 2.14
C HIS A 170 -3.08 -18.53 3.07
N SER A 171 -2.22 -17.51 2.93
CA SER A 171 -1.12 -17.25 3.85
C SER A 171 -1.36 -15.95 4.62
N ALA A 172 -1.30 -16.00 5.94
CA ALA A 172 -1.41 -14.84 6.82
C ALA A 172 -0.06 -14.12 6.90
N LYS A 173 0.15 -13.12 6.02
CA LYS A 173 1.39 -12.32 5.92
C LYS A 173 1.47 -11.16 6.90
N GLU A 174 0.38 -10.82 7.56
CA GLU A 174 0.25 -9.66 8.46
C GLU A 174 -0.10 -10.13 9.88
N LEU A 175 0.44 -11.29 10.27
CA LEU A 175 0.29 -11.91 11.58
C LEU A 175 1.58 -11.71 12.36
N PHE A 176 1.49 -11.11 13.56
CA PHE A 176 2.64 -10.83 14.42
C PHE A 176 2.44 -11.43 15.81
N GLU A 177 3.46 -12.10 16.34
CA GLU A 177 3.45 -12.57 17.75
C GLU A 177 4.10 -11.53 18.64
N CYS A 178 3.35 -10.52 19.05
CA CYS A 178 3.81 -9.45 19.90
C CYS A 178 2.68 -8.90 20.79
N SER A 179 3.06 -8.11 21.80
CA SER A 179 2.07 -7.44 22.65
C SER A 179 1.37 -6.31 21.90
N ILE A 180 0.14 -5.97 22.34
CA ILE A 180 -0.62 -4.82 21.84
C ILE A 180 0.22 -3.54 21.89
N GLN A 181 0.99 -3.33 22.94
CA GLN A 181 1.79 -2.12 23.10
C GLN A 181 2.89 -2.01 22.06
N ILE A 182 3.55 -3.12 21.68
CA ILE A 182 4.55 -3.15 20.61
C ILE A 182 3.89 -2.77 19.28
N ALA A 183 2.74 -3.37 18.93
CA ALA A 183 2.02 -3.06 17.69
C ALA A 183 1.53 -1.60 17.65
N VAL A 184 0.98 -1.08 18.75
CA VAL A 184 0.57 0.33 18.88
C VAL A 184 1.75 1.28 18.72
N ASN A 185 2.90 0.97 19.32
CA ASN A 185 4.10 1.80 19.19
C ASN A 185 4.66 1.79 17.77
N ALA A 186 4.61 0.66 17.06
CA ALA A 186 4.99 0.56 15.66
C ALA A 186 4.13 1.49 14.77
N VAL A 187 2.81 1.50 14.96
CA VAL A 187 1.91 2.41 14.23
C VAL A 187 2.22 3.87 14.56
N LYS A 188 2.39 4.23 15.84
CA LYS A 188 2.74 5.60 16.24
C LYS A 188 4.05 6.07 15.60
N LYS A 189 5.08 5.23 15.63
CA LYS A 189 6.39 5.52 15.01
C LYS A 189 6.26 5.69 13.50
N ALA A 190 5.49 4.83 12.83
CA ALA A 190 5.21 4.97 11.41
C ALA A 190 4.48 6.29 11.09
N MET A 191 3.50 6.70 11.91
CA MET A 191 2.80 7.98 11.74
C MET A 191 3.74 9.19 11.85
N GLU A 192 4.76 9.14 12.70
CA GLU A 192 5.74 10.23 12.84
C GLU A 192 6.57 10.45 11.58
N LEU A 193 6.83 9.39 10.81
CA LEU A 193 7.57 9.47 9.54
C LEU A 193 6.78 10.11 8.39
N TYR A 194 5.45 10.16 8.50
CA TYR A 194 4.54 10.61 7.42
C TYR A 194 3.63 11.77 7.82
N LYS A 195 4.01 12.52 8.86
CA LYS A 195 3.33 13.76 9.27
C LYS A 195 3.36 14.86 8.21
#